data_9e175a725e46cb87e7647e34595d62cd
#
_entry.id   9e175a725e46cb87e7647e34595d62cd
#
_cell.length_a   1.000
_cell.length_b   1.000
_cell.length_c   1.000
_cell.angle_alpha   90.00
_cell.angle_beta   90.00
_cell.angle_gamma   90.00
#
_symmetry.space_group_name_H-M   'P 1'
#
loop_
_entity.id
_entity.type
_entity.pdbx_description
1 polymer ?
#
loop_
_entity_poly.entity_id
_entity_poly.type
_entity_poly.pdbx_seq_one_letter_code
_entity_poly.pdbx_strand_id
1 'polypeptide(L)'
;GGHCRRGGATAVGMGHLVAMDDNPAELALSDYSIQAWRTWAADLPEDCAYRNCGTLWLAADAAELAEAERKRQALLAAGVACEMLDAARLRDLEPVLRPGLAGALKVPGDGILYAPNAARWLLERAGPRLLRLHAEVSEVDGSRLRLADGRWLSAEALVLANGIHAGELCAELPIRPKKGHLLITDRYPGTLRHQLVELGYVSSAHASSGTSVAFNAQPRPTGQIFLGSSRQFDTLDPQVEGPVLARMLRRALDYLPGLAGLNAIRAWTGFRAATPDGLPLLGEHPAQPGLWLAVGHEGLGVTTAPGSARLLAAQLFGETPPLDPTPYLPQRFLSSSGSARP
;
A
#
# COMPACT_ATOMS: atom_id res chain seq x y z
N GLY A 1 12.33 -3.70 -16.48
CA GLY A 1 13.02 -3.01 -15.81
C GLY A 1 14.45 -2.67 -15.80
N GLY A 2 14.78 -1.52 -16.40
CA GLY A 2 16.06 -0.91 -16.16
C GLY A 2 16.21 -0.71 -14.68
N HIS A 3 17.19 -1.33 -14.08
CA HIS A 3 17.47 -1.35 -12.67
C HIS A 3 16.16 -1.42 -11.88
N CYS A 4 15.93 -2.49 -11.17
CA CYS A 4 15.32 -2.37 -9.84
C CYS A 4 16.24 -1.37 -9.10
N ARG A 5 16.28 -0.15 -9.65
CA ARG A 5 16.95 0.97 -9.05
C ARG A 5 16.15 1.18 -7.80
N ARG A 6 16.59 0.62 -6.68
CA ARG A 6 16.44 1.12 -5.33
C ARG A 6 15.29 2.13 -5.20
N GLY A 7 14.02 1.74 -5.49
CA GLY A 7 13.01 2.77 -5.44
C GLY A 7 11.60 2.47 -5.90
N GLY A 8 11.28 1.29 -6.38
CA GLY A 8 9.88 0.92 -6.60
C GLY A 8 9.12 0.87 -5.27
N ALA A 9 7.84 1.26 -5.26
CA ALA A 9 7.01 1.29 -4.04
C ALA A 9 7.08 0.00 -3.22
N THR A 10 7.16 -1.16 -3.87
CA THR A 10 7.33 -2.47 -3.22
C THR A 10 8.60 -2.56 -2.37
N ALA A 11 9.71 -1.95 -2.83
CA ALA A 11 11.01 -2.03 -2.15
C ALA A 11 11.13 -1.05 -0.98
N VAL A 12 10.35 0.02 -0.97
CA VAL A 12 10.47 1.12 -0.01
C VAL A 12 9.27 1.25 0.92
N GLY A 13 8.17 0.51 0.67
CA GLY A 13 6.98 0.52 1.51
C GLY A 13 7.18 -0.21 2.84
N MET A 14 6.30 0.07 3.80
CA MET A 14 6.34 -0.56 5.13
C MET A 14 5.90 -2.03 5.10
N GLY A 15 5.10 -2.44 4.13
CA GLY A 15 4.57 -3.80 4.06
C GLY A 15 3.37 -4.04 4.98
N HIS A 16 2.52 -3.04 5.14
CA HIS A 16 1.24 -3.18 5.81
C HIS A 16 0.32 -4.16 5.07
N LEU A 17 -0.37 -4.99 5.83
CA LEU A 17 -1.56 -5.74 5.42
C LEU A 17 -2.70 -5.22 6.30
N VAL A 18 -3.50 -4.31 5.78
CA VAL A 18 -4.47 -3.56 6.56
C VAL A 18 -5.82 -3.46 5.83
N ALA A 19 -6.91 -3.76 6.55
CA ALA A 19 -8.27 -3.54 6.07
C ALA A 19 -8.57 -2.03 6.12
N MET A 20 -8.63 -1.41 4.94
CA MET A 20 -8.94 0.01 4.80
C MET A 20 -10.41 0.19 4.39
N ASP A 21 -11.06 1.16 5.01
CA ASP A 21 -12.50 1.42 4.89
C ASP A 21 -12.82 2.85 4.40
N ASP A 22 -11.85 3.49 3.72
CA ASP A 22 -12.06 4.82 3.13
C ASP A 22 -13.22 4.83 2.13
N ASN A 23 -13.44 3.69 1.48
CA ASN A 23 -14.66 3.40 0.71
C ASN A 23 -14.94 1.88 0.66
N PRO A 24 -16.20 1.45 0.35
CA PRO A 24 -16.57 0.05 0.35
C PRO A 24 -15.77 -0.84 -0.63
N ALA A 25 -15.39 -0.31 -1.79
CA ALA A 25 -14.60 -1.06 -2.76
C ALA A 25 -13.18 -1.30 -2.26
N GLU A 26 -12.54 -0.28 -1.66
CA GLU A 26 -11.22 -0.43 -1.06
C GLU A 26 -11.23 -1.46 0.07
N LEU A 27 -12.26 -1.45 0.92
CA LEU A 27 -12.44 -2.43 1.98
C LEU A 27 -12.61 -3.84 1.41
N ALA A 28 -13.47 -4.03 0.40
CA ALA A 28 -13.68 -5.33 -0.22
C ALA A 28 -12.39 -5.91 -0.81
N LEU A 29 -11.60 -5.09 -1.53
CA LEU A 29 -10.34 -5.53 -2.13
C LEU A 29 -9.27 -5.80 -1.08
N SER A 30 -9.16 -4.98 -0.05
CA SER A 30 -8.16 -5.16 1.02
C SER A 30 -8.47 -6.37 1.87
N ASP A 31 -9.73 -6.57 2.30
CA ASP A 31 -10.13 -7.74 3.09
C ASP A 31 -9.93 -9.05 2.32
N TYR A 32 -10.43 -9.14 1.08
CA TYR A 32 -10.21 -10.31 0.23
C TYR A 32 -8.70 -10.65 0.11
N SER A 33 -7.88 -9.63 -0.08
CA SER A 33 -6.44 -9.80 -0.25
C SER A 33 -5.74 -10.23 1.04
N ILE A 34 -6.15 -9.71 2.19
CA ILE A 34 -5.64 -10.13 3.50
C ILE A 34 -5.94 -11.61 3.76
N GLN A 35 -7.14 -12.07 3.40
CA GLN A 35 -7.49 -13.48 3.51
C GLN A 35 -6.59 -14.35 2.62
N ALA A 36 -6.27 -13.90 1.40
CA ALA A 36 -5.33 -14.60 0.53
C ALA A 36 -3.90 -14.64 1.12
N TRP A 37 -3.41 -13.53 1.67
CA TRP A 37 -2.12 -13.50 2.37
C TRP A 37 -2.08 -14.46 3.56
N ARG A 38 -3.16 -14.55 4.34
CA ARG A 38 -3.30 -15.50 5.44
C ARG A 38 -3.27 -16.96 4.98
N THR A 39 -3.94 -17.25 3.86
CA THR A 39 -3.92 -18.59 3.26
C THR A 39 -2.50 -19.00 2.87
N TRP A 40 -1.68 -18.06 2.40
CA TRP A 40 -0.29 -18.32 2.03
C TRP A 40 0.69 -18.27 3.20
N ALA A 41 0.25 -17.84 4.39
CA ALA A 41 1.13 -17.58 5.53
C ALA A 41 2.01 -18.77 5.91
N ALA A 42 1.47 -20.00 5.85
CA ALA A 42 2.22 -21.22 6.15
C ALA A 42 3.31 -21.56 5.11
N ASP A 43 3.15 -21.08 3.88
CA ASP A 43 4.08 -21.33 2.78
C ASP A 43 5.13 -20.22 2.64
N LEU A 44 4.91 -19.06 3.28
CA LEU A 44 5.83 -17.92 3.18
C LEU A 44 7.14 -18.23 3.90
N PRO A 45 8.31 -18.06 3.24
CA PRO A 45 9.61 -18.13 3.89
C PRO A 45 9.71 -17.15 5.06
N GLU A 46 10.50 -17.50 6.06
CA GLU A 46 10.72 -16.66 7.26
C GLU A 46 11.22 -15.25 6.90
N ASP A 47 12.04 -15.13 5.86
CA ASP A 47 12.58 -13.85 5.39
C ASP A 47 11.54 -12.93 4.73
N CYS A 48 10.32 -13.43 4.43
CA CYS A 48 9.17 -12.60 4.10
C CYS A 48 8.64 -11.83 5.32
N ALA A 49 9.10 -12.18 6.52
CA ALA A 49 8.77 -11.51 7.77
C ALA A 49 7.26 -11.29 7.97
N TYR A 50 6.45 -12.24 7.50
CA TYR A 50 5.01 -12.20 7.69
C TYR A 50 4.67 -12.34 9.17
N ARG A 51 3.81 -11.47 9.65
CA ARG A 51 3.29 -11.52 11.02
C ARG A 51 1.88 -10.98 11.07
N ASN A 52 0.94 -11.77 11.58
CA ASN A 52 -0.40 -11.31 11.92
C ASN A 52 -0.36 -10.66 13.30
N CYS A 53 0.00 -9.38 13.37
CA CYS A 53 0.15 -8.64 14.63
C CYS A 53 -1.05 -7.76 14.97
N GLY A 54 -2.01 -7.62 14.06
CA GLY A 54 -3.14 -6.70 14.19
C GLY A 54 -2.75 -5.22 14.06
N THR A 55 -3.76 -4.39 13.82
CA THR A 55 -3.63 -2.92 13.81
C THR A 55 -4.40 -2.34 14.98
N LEU A 56 -3.81 -1.37 15.68
CA LEU A 56 -4.47 -0.49 16.64
C LEU A 56 -4.63 0.89 16.01
N TRP A 57 -5.87 1.27 15.70
CA TRP A 57 -6.24 2.61 15.29
C TRP A 57 -6.45 3.46 16.55
N LEU A 58 -5.47 4.31 16.85
CA LEU A 58 -5.39 5.04 18.11
C LEU A 58 -6.30 6.26 18.10
N ALA A 59 -7.12 6.39 19.13
CA ALA A 59 -7.95 7.57 19.39
C ALA A 59 -7.29 8.45 20.46
N ALA A 60 -6.90 9.66 20.10
CA ALA A 60 -6.26 10.60 21.00
C ALA A 60 -7.26 11.23 21.98
N ASP A 61 -8.52 11.37 21.58
CA ASP A 61 -9.59 12.02 22.32
C ASP A 61 -10.97 11.37 22.03
N ALA A 62 -12.03 11.94 22.62
CA ALA A 62 -13.40 11.44 22.48
C ALA A 62 -13.95 11.59 21.04
N ALA A 63 -13.51 12.59 20.29
CA ALA A 63 -13.96 12.77 18.90
C ALA A 63 -13.36 11.70 18.00
N GLU A 64 -12.08 11.39 18.16
CA GLU A 64 -11.43 10.28 17.45
C GLU A 64 -11.98 8.92 17.90
N LEU A 65 -12.38 8.77 19.17
CA LEU A 65 -13.02 7.53 19.64
C LEU A 65 -14.40 7.31 18.98
N ALA A 66 -15.16 8.39 18.75
CA ALA A 66 -16.40 8.32 17.98
C ALA A 66 -16.15 7.96 16.50
N GLU A 67 -15.05 8.43 15.91
CA GLU A 67 -14.62 8.03 14.57
C GLU A 67 -14.23 6.55 14.53
N ALA A 68 -13.51 6.07 15.55
CA ALA A 68 -13.18 4.64 15.70
C ALA A 68 -14.44 3.77 15.72
N GLU A 69 -15.51 4.22 16.37
CA GLU A 69 -16.78 3.49 16.41
C GLU A 69 -17.47 3.45 15.03
N ARG A 70 -17.45 4.56 14.26
CA ARG A 70 -17.96 4.54 12.88
C ARG A 70 -17.18 3.56 12.01
N LYS A 71 -15.86 3.59 12.10
CA LYS A 71 -14.95 2.66 11.41
C LYS A 71 -15.26 1.21 11.80
N ARG A 72 -15.47 0.95 13.10
CA ARG A 72 -15.86 -0.38 13.58
C ARG A 72 -17.14 -0.89 12.94
N GLN A 73 -18.16 -0.03 12.84
CA GLN A 73 -19.45 -0.39 12.22
C GLN A 73 -19.26 -0.75 10.74
N ALA A 74 -18.47 0.03 9.99
CA ALA A 74 -18.19 -0.25 8.58
C ALA A 74 -17.45 -1.59 8.40
N LEU A 75 -16.42 -1.84 9.22
CA LEU A 75 -15.66 -3.09 9.21
C LEU A 75 -16.54 -4.31 9.54
N LEU A 76 -17.36 -4.22 10.60
CA LEU A 76 -18.26 -5.31 10.99
C LEU A 76 -19.33 -5.58 9.92
N ALA A 77 -19.88 -4.54 9.28
CA ALA A 77 -20.83 -4.69 8.19
C ALA A 77 -20.23 -5.42 6.98
N ALA A 78 -18.92 -5.29 6.77
CA ALA A 78 -18.17 -6.04 5.76
C ALA A 78 -17.66 -7.41 6.23
N GLY A 79 -17.98 -7.83 7.47
CA GLY A 79 -17.53 -9.11 8.03
C GLY A 79 -16.11 -9.11 8.59
N VAL A 80 -15.46 -7.95 8.67
CA VAL A 80 -14.11 -7.83 9.23
C VAL A 80 -14.17 -7.76 10.75
N ALA A 81 -13.55 -8.73 11.43
CA ALA A 81 -13.50 -8.78 12.89
C ALA A 81 -12.71 -7.60 13.46
N CYS A 82 -13.30 -6.89 14.41
CA CYS A 82 -12.65 -5.77 15.09
C CYS A 82 -13.30 -5.54 16.48
N GLU A 83 -12.57 -4.87 17.36
CA GLU A 83 -13.02 -4.59 18.73
C GLU A 83 -12.58 -3.19 19.19
N MET A 84 -13.46 -2.51 19.96
CA MET A 84 -13.08 -1.28 20.64
C MET A 84 -12.28 -1.61 21.89
N LEU A 85 -11.22 -0.85 22.12
CA LEU A 85 -10.40 -0.91 23.32
C LEU A 85 -10.56 0.41 24.08
N ASP A 86 -10.84 0.31 25.36
CA ASP A 86 -10.71 1.46 26.27
C ASP A 86 -9.23 1.76 26.58
N ALA A 87 -9.00 2.89 27.26
CA ALA A 87 -7.66 3.34 27.60
C ALA A 87 -6.86 2.34 28.48
N ALA A 88 -7.54 1.55 29.32
CA ALA A 88 -6.89 0.58 30.18
C ALA A 88 -6.40 -0.64 29.36
N ARG A 89 -7.29 -1.22 28.55
CA ARG A 89 -6.96 -2.33 27.66
C ARG A 89 -5.89 -1.94 26.64
N LEU A 90 -5.95 -0.74 26.09
CA LEU A 90 -4.94 -0.23 25.16
C LEU A 90 -3.57 -0.19 25.81
N ARG A 91 -3.46 0.32 27.03
CA ARG A 91 -2.20 0.37 27.80
C ARG A 91 -1.64 -1.00 28.12
N ASP A 92 -2.50 -1.98 28.45
CA ASP A 92 -2.07 -3.35 28.70
C ASP A 92 -1.50 -4.01 27.44
N LEU A 93 -2.10 -3.74 26.28
CA LEU A 93 -1.65 -4.28 25.00
C LEU A 93 -0.37 -3.60 24.50
N GLU A 94 -0.27 -2.26 24.62
CA GLU A 94 0.87 -1.46 24.17
C GLU A 94 1.32 -0.49 25.25
N PRO A 95 2.06 -0.94 26.27
CA PRO A 95 2.47 -0.12 27.41
C PRO A 95 3.45 1.00 27.03
N VAL A 96 4.01 1.00 25.83
CA VAL A 96 4.92 2.04 25.33
C VAL A 96 4.20 3.29 24.83
N LEU A 97 2.87 3.22 24.66
CA LEU A 97 2.06 4.37 24.27
C LEU A 97 2.01 5.42 25.41
N ARG A 98 1.92 6.69 25.01
CA ARG A 98 1.71 7.75 25.99
C ARG A 98 0.43 7.53 26.79
N PRO A 99 0.37 8.00 28.05
CA PRO A 99 -0.89 8.04 28.78
C PRO A 99 -1.87 9.05 28.18
N GLY A 100 -3.15 8.92 28.52
CA GLY A 100 -4.20 9.88 28.15
C GLY A 100 -4.77 9.70 26.73
N LEU A 101 -4.47 8.60 26.02
CA LEU A 101 -5.25 8.21 24.85
C LEU A 101 -6.64 7.76 25.28
N ALA A 102 -7.67 8.11 24.50
CA ALA A 102 -9.07 7.76 24.81
C ALA A 102 -9.36 6.27 24.60
N GLY A 103 -8.63 5.61 23.70
CA GLY A 103 -8.78 4.21 23.37
C GLY A 103 -8.25 3.88 21.99
N ALA A 104 -8.72 2.78 21.42
CA ALA A 104 -8.36 2.36 20.06
C ALA A 104 -9.43 1.44 19.46
N LEU A 105 -9.45 1.36 18.13
CA LEU A 105 -10.07 0.25 17.40
C LEU A 105 -8.98 -0.77 17.05
N LYS A 106 -9.16 -2.03 17.46
CA LYS A 106 -8.26 -3.12 17.11
C LYS A 106 -8.85 -3.94 15.97
N VAL A 107 -8.05 -4.15 14.94
CA VAL A 107 -8.35 -5.05 13.83
C VAL A 107 -7.35 -6.23 13.89
N PRO A 108 -7.71 -7.35 14.52
CA PRO A 108 -6.78 -8.45 14.79
C PRO A 108 -6.36 -9.19 13.52
N GLY A 109 -7.14 -9.04 12.45
CA GLY A 109 -6.89 -9.63 11.16
C GLY A 109 -5.75 -9.04 10.36
N ASP A 110 -5.34 -7.85 10.68
CA ASP A 110 -4.27 -7.14 10.00
C ASP A 110 -2.89 -7.72 10.32
N GLY A 111 -1.93 -7.40 9.47
CA GLY A 111 -0.58 -7.91 9.62
C GLY A 111 0.47 -7.10 8.89
N ILE A 112 1.63 -7.68 8.82
CA ILE A 112 2.79 -7.12 8.14
C ILE A 112 3.50 -8.19 7.32
N LEU A 113 4.24 -7.75 6.31
CA LEU A 113 5.21 -8.59 5.62
C LEU A 113 6.37 -7.75 5.06
N TYR A 114 7.44 -8.40 4.63
CA TYR A 114 8.51 -7.78 3.87
C TYR A 114 8.26 -7.97 2.38
N ALA A 115 7.67 -6.96 1.77
CA ALA A 115 7.17 -7.02 0.39
C ALA A 115 8.20 -7.42 -0.67
N PRO A 116 9.49 -6.99 -0.63
CA PRO A 116 10.48 -7.43 -1.61
C PRO A 116 10.69 -8.94 -1.63
N ASN A 117 10.74 -9.59 -0.47
CA ASN A 117 10.93 -11.04 -0.39
C ASN A 117 9.66 -11.80 -0.76
N ALA A 118 8.49 -11.30 -0.37
CA ALA A 118 7.22 -11.85 -0.80
C ALA A 118 7.05 -11.79 -2.33
N ALA A 119 7.43 -10.69 -2.96
CA ALA A 119 7.42 -10.56 -4.43
C ALA A 119 8.40 -11.55 -5.08
N ARG A 120 9.60 -11.73 -4.52
CA ARG A 120 10.57 -12.73 -4.99
C ARG A 120 9.98 -14.14 -4.89
N TRP A 121 9.42 -14.50 -3.74
CA TRP A 121 8.79 -15.78 -3.51
C TRP A 121 7.66 -16.08 -4.51
N LEU A 122 6.79 -15.10 -4.79
CA LEU A 122 5.75 -15.25 -5.81
C LEU A 122 6.34 -15.52 -7.21
N LEU A 123 7.41 -14.81 -7.59
CA LEU A 123 8.10 -15.03 -8.86
C LEU A 123 8.74 -16.42 -8.94
N GLU A 124 9.34 -16.90 -7.85
CA GLU A 124 9.94 -18.23 -7.77
C GLU A 124 8.88 -19.34 -7.89
N ARG A 125 7.71 -19.16 -7.29
CA ARG A 125 6.58 -20.10 -7.42
C ARG A 125 6.01 -20.20 -8.84
N ALA A 126 6.15 -19.16 -9.66
CA ALA A 126 5.77 -19.23 -11.08
C ALA A 126 6.64 -20.21 -11.86
N GLY A 127 7.86 -20.50 -11.38
CA GLY A 127 8.77 -21.50 -11.91
C GLY A 127 9.11 -21.29 -13.39
N PRO A 128 9.29 -22.37 -14.16
CA PRO A 128 9.75 -22.30 -15.57
C PRO A 128 8.73 -21.64 -16.52
N ARG A 129 7.51 -21.41 -16.09
CA ARG A 129 6.50 -20.66 -16.86
C ARG A 129 6.76 -19.16 -16.91
N LEU A 130 7.69 -18.65 -16.09
CA LEU A 130 8.05 -17.24 -16.03
C LEU A 130 9.42 -17.01 -16.67
N LEU A 131 9.46 -16.23 -17.76
CA LEU A 131 10.69 -15.67 -18.32
C LEU A 131 10.89 -14.24 -17.81
N ARG A 132 12.03 -13.99 -17.16
CA ARG A 132 12.41 -12.66 -16.68
C ARG A 132 13.38 -12.00 -17.64
N LEU A 133 12.98 -10.85 -18.18
CA LEU A 133 13.83 -10.04 -19.05
C LEU A 133 14.28 -8.77 -18.28
N HIS A 134 15.59 -8.56 -18.21
CA HIS A 134 16.17 -7.32 -17.68
C HIS A 134 16.29 -6.29 -18.80
N ALA A 135 15.14 -5.73 -19.20
CA ALA A 135 15.05 -4.78 -20.31
C ALA A 135 14.14 -3.61 -19.93
N GLU A 136 14.46 -2.44 -20.43
CA GLU A 136 13.64 -1.24 -20.31
C GLU A 136 12.63 -1.22 -21.45
N VAL A 137 11.36 -0.92 -21.12
CA VAL A 137 10.28 -0.71 -22.09
C VAL A 137 10.20 0.78 -22.40
N SER A 138 10.26 1.15 -23.66
CA SER A 138 10.20 2.55 -24.12
C SER A 138 8.85 2.94 -24.73
N GLU A 139 8.04 1.95 -25.16
CA GLU A 139 6.77 2.21 -25.84
C GLU A 139 5.82 1.02 -25.66
N VAL A 140 4.52 1.30 -25.63
CA VAL A 140 3.45 0.30 -25.58
C VAL A 140 2.42 0.65 -26.66
N ASP A 141 1.96 -0.38 -27.40
CA ASP A 141 0.96 -0.27 -28.46
C ASP A 141 0.05 -1.51 -28.39
N GLY A 142 -1.09 -1.40 -27.69
CA GLY A 142 -1.98 -2.51 -27.43
C GLY A 142 -1.27 -3.69 -26.73
N SER A 143 -1.26 -4.84 -27.37
CA SER A 143 -0.57 -6.05 -26.88
C SER A 143 0.90 -6.16 -27.27
N ARG A 144 1.51 -5.07 -27.78
CA ARG A 144 2.92 -5.01 -28.14
C ARG A 144 3.68 -4.01 -27.30
N LEU A 145 4.95 -4.28 -27.08
CA LEU A 145 5.86 -3.36 -26.42
C LEU A 145 7.19 -3.25 -27.17
N ARG A 146 7.81 -2.08 -27.09
CA ARG A 146 9.14 -1.83 -27.60
C ARG A 146 10.13 -1.71 -26.46
N LEU A 147 11.25 -2.40 -26.58
CA LEU A 147 12.36 -2.26 -25.66
C LEU A 147 13.24 -1.06 -26.03
N ALA A 148 13.98 -0.52 -25.08
CA ALA A 148 14.89 0.59 -25.32
C ALA A 148 16.00 0.28 -26.34
N ASP A 149 16.31 -1.01 -26.57
CA ASP A 149 17.23 -1.47 -27.59
C ASP A 149 16.58 -1.56 -29.01
N GLY A 150 15.31 -1.17 -29.15
CA GLY A 150 14.56 -1.11 -30.40
C GLY A 150 13.79 -2.37 -30.76
N ARG A 151 13.97 -3.49 -30.07
CA ARG A 151 13.24 -4.75 -30.32
C ARG A 151 11.77 -4.61 -29.92
N TRP A 152 10.89 -5.18 -30.75
CA TRP A 152 9.49 -5.34 -30.43
C TRP A 152 9.18 -6.73 -29.88
N LEU A 153 8.35 -6.80 -28.87
CA LEU A 153 7.77 -8.03 -28.35
C LEU A 153 6.26 -7.93 -28.47
N SER A 154 5.62 -9.07 -28.75
CA SER A 154 4.15 -9.18 -28.82
C SER A 154 3.67 -10.30 -27.92
N ALA A 155 2.47 -10.15 -27.37
CA ALA A 155 1.81 -11.12 -26.52
C ALA A 155 0.31 -11.13 -26.83
N GLU A 156 -0.44 -12.12 -26.33
CA GLU A 156 -1.91 -12.12 -26.39
C GLU A 156 -2.48 -11.03 -25.48
N ALA A 157 -1.81 -10.76 -24.36
CA ALA A 157 -2.15 -9.70 -23.42
C ALA A 157 -0.87 -9.09 -22.83
N LEU A 158 -0.85 -7.78 -22.70
CA LEU A 158 0.21 -7.00 -22.05
C LEU A 158 -0.34 -6.37 -20.77
N VAL A 159 0.25 -6.67 -19.63
CA VAL A 159 -0.14 -6.07 -18.34
C VAL A 159 0.84 -4.96 -17.97
N LEU A 160 0.35 -3.73 -17.87
CA LEU A 160 1.10 -2.58 -17.37
C LEU A 160 0.97 -2.52 -15.83
N ALA A 161 2.06 -2.82 -15.13
CA ALA A 161 2.12 -2.89 -13.66
C ALA A 161 3.34 -2.14 -13.09
N ASN A 162 3.75 -1.03 -13.73
CA ASN A 162 4.99 -0.30 -13.47
C ASN A 162 4.83 0.90 -12.51
N GLY A 163 3.72 0.97 -11.76
CA GLY A 163 3.50 1.95 -10.69
C GLY A 163 3.47 3.40 -11.19
N ILE A 164 4.27 4.28 -10.58
CA ILE A 164 4.29 5.71 -10.94
C ILE A 164 4.75 5.99 -12.38
N HIS A 165 5.46 5.05 -12.99
CA HIS A 165 5.96 5.17 -14.37
C HIS A 165 4.92 4.73 -15.43
N ALA A 166 3.71 4.39 -15.01
CA ALA A 166 2.67 3.97 -15.95
C ALA A 166 2.29 5.09 -16.94
N GLY A 167 2.24 6.33 -16.46
CA GLY A 167 1.96 7.50 -17.29
C GLY A 167 3.05 7.82 -18.31
N GLU A 168 4.27 7.28 -18.17
CA GLU A 168 5.34 7.44 -19.18
C GLU A 168 5.08 6.57 -20.42
N LEU A 169 4.39 5.43 -20.23
CA LEU A 169 4.06 4.49 -21.31
C LEU A 169 2.61 4.64 -21.81
N CYS A 170 1.74 5.24 -21.00
CA CYS A 170 0.33 5.46 -21.29
C CYS A 170 -0.07 6.81 -20.67
N ALA A 171 0.08 7.88 -21.45
CA ALA A 171 0.02 9.26 -20.97
C ALA A 171 -1.36 9.69 -20.46
N GLU A 172 -2.42 9.00 -20.89
CA GLU A 172 -3.80 9.26 -20.47
C GLU A 172 -4.13 8.73 -19.07
N LEU A 173 -3.25 7.92 -18.47
CA LEU A 173 -3.47 7.39 -17.12
C LEU A 173 -3.39 8.50 -16.07
N PRO A 174 -4.41 8.67 -15.21
CA PRO A 174 -4.44 9.72 -14.20
C PRO A 174 -3.59 9.35 -12.96
N ILE A 175 -2.37 8.89 -13.18
CA ILE A 175 -1.46 8.48 -12.11
C ILE A 175 -0.62 9.66 -11.66
N ARG A 176 -0.71 10.00 -10.37
CA ARG A 176 0.12 11.05 -9.75
C ARG A 176 1.09 10.44 -8.73
N PRO A 177 2.36 10.84 -8.74
CA PRO A 177 3.29 10.44 -7.70
C PRO A 177 2.93 11.11 -6.37
N LYS A 178 2.93 10.32 -5.29
CA LYS A 178 2.69 10.80 -3.93
C LYS A 178 3.84 10.35 -3.05
N LYS A 179 4.79 11.25 -2.81
CA LYS A 179 6.01 10.99 -2.03
C LYS A 179 5.68 10.75 -0.56
N GLY A 180 6.39 9.82 0.07
CA GLY A 180 6.33 9.58 1.50
C GLY A 180 7.71 9.36 2.10
N HIS A 181 7.90 9.82 3.35
CA HIS A 181 9.09 9.59 4.14
C HIS A 181 8.86 8.44 5.10
N LEU A 182 9.88 7.64 5.30
CA LEU A 182 9.93 6.54 6.27
C LEU A 182 11.25 6.56 7.02
N LEU A 183 11.23 5.98 8.24
CA LEU A 183 12.39 5.79 9.07
C LEU A 183 12.35 4.40 9.69
N ILE A 184 13.52 3.82 9.92
CA ILE A 184 13.68 2.56 10.67
C ILE A 184 14.67 2.76 11.82
N THR A 185 14.32 2.23 12.99
CA THR A 185 15.20 2.21 14.16
C THR A 185 16.21 1.08 14.09
N ASP A 186 17.18 1.10 15.01
CA ASP A 186 17.93 -0.08 15.38
C ASP A 186 17.02 -1.13 16.06
N ARG A 187 17.55 -2.26 16.46
CA ARG A 187 16.79 -3.39 17.00
C ARG A 187 16.47 -3.21 18.47
N TYR A 188 15.16 -3.18 18.77
CA TYR A 188 14.61 -3.09 20.12
C TYR A 188 13.49 -4.15 20.26
N PRO A 189 13.84 -5.44 20.37
CA PRO A 189 12.86 -6.54 20.41
C PRO A 189 11.84 -6.36 21.56
N GLY A 190 10.57 -6.61 21.25
CA GLY A 190 9.49 -6.56 22.22
C GLY A 190 8.98 -5.16 22.57
N THR A 191 9.59 -4.09 22.05
CA THR A 191 9.14 -2.71 22.31
C THR A 191 7.74 -2.46 21.73
N LEU A 192 7.49 -2.90 20.52
CA LEU A 192 6.20 -2.72 19.84
C LEU A 192 5.61 -4.08 19.47
N ARG A 193 4.31 -4.26 19.69
CA ARG A 193 3.62 -5.55 19.50
C ARG A 193 2.68 -5.55 18.30
N HIS A 194 1.98 -4.43 18.07
CA HIS A 194 0.98 -4.25 17.01
C HIS A 194 1.41 -3.17 16.02
N GLN A 195 0.78 -3.14 14.85
CA GLN A 195 0.80 -1.93 14.03
C GLN A 195 0.01 -0.84 14.75
N LEU A 196 0.56 0.36 14.79
CA LEU A 196 -0.10 1.53 15.37
C LEU A 196 -0.36 2.54 14.26
N VAL A 197 -1.59 3.04 14.19
CA VAL A 197 -2.00 4.09 13.24
C VAL A 197 -2.87 5.09 14.00
N GLU A 198 -2.61 6.38 13.88
CA GLU A 198 -3.50 7.39 14.44
C GLU A 198 -4.78 7.52 13.63
N LEU A 199 -5.93 7.72 14.28
CA LEU A 199 -7.21 7.96 13.58
C LEU A 199 -7.23 9.30 12.84
N GLY A 200 -6.56 10.33 13.36
CA GLY A 200 -6.34 11.58 12.64
C GLY A 200 -5.61 11.44 11.30
N TYR A 201 -5.09 10.27 11.00
CA TYR A 201 -4.52 9.90 9.70
C TYR A 201 -5.50 10.09 8.54
N VAL A 202 -6.78 9.75 8.74
CA VAL A 202 -7.82 9.84 7.69
C VAL A 202 -8.00 11.31 7.25
N SER A 203 -8.12 12.26 8.19
CA SER A 203 -8.26 13.69 7.85
C SER A 203 -7.02 14.28 7.16
N SER A 204 -5.82 13.78 7.49
CA SER A 204 -4.57 14.19 6.84
C SER A 204 -4.32 13.49 5.51
N ALA A 205 -4.93 12.31 5.31
CA ALA A 205 -4.81 11.49 4.09
C ALA A 205 -5.50 12.12 2.89
N HIS A 206 -6.64 12.77 3.14
CA HIS A 206 -7.49 13.38 2.11
C HIS A 206 -7.08 14.80 1.73
N ALA A 207 -6.01 15.36 2.33
CA ALA A 207 -5.46 16.62 1.86
C ALA A 207 -4.99 16.47 0.40
N SER A 208 -5.65 17.17 -0.51
CA SER A 208 -5.41 17.08 -1.95
C SER A 208 -4.18 17.88 -2.42
N SER A 209 -3.57 18.66 -1.51
CA SER A 209 -2.41 19.50 -1.80
C SER A 209 -1.53 19.69 -0.56
N GLY A 210 -0.27 20.06 -0.78
CA GLY A 210 0.69 20.38 0.27
C GLY A 210 1.37 19.14 0.88
N THR A 211 2.05 19.37 2.02
CA THR A 211 2.77 18.34 2.78
C THR A 211 2.04 18.03 4.08
N SER A 212 1.57 16.81 4.24
CA SER A 212 1.01 16.30 5.49
C SER A 212 1.90 15.23 6.12
N VAL A 213 1.78 15.07 7.44
CA VAL A 213 2.40 13.99 8.20
C VAL A 213 1.35 13.31 9.05
N ALA A 214 1.49 12.02 9.25
CA ALA A 214 0.63 11.22 10.11
C ALA A 214 1.46 10.15 10.82
N PHE A 215 1.05 9.79 12.03
CA PHE A 215 1.73 8.77 12.80
C PHE A 215 1.28 7.38 12.36
N ASN A 216 2.25 6.56 12.02
CA ASN A 216 2.13 5.12 12.07
C ASN A 216 3.47 4.49 12.50
N ALA A 217 3.37 3.38 13.22
CA ALA A 217 4.51 2.59 13.65
C ALA A 217 4.25 1.10 13.41
N GLN A 218 5.28 0.39 12.98
CA GLN A 218 5.16 -1.03 12.64
C GLN A 218 6.32 -1.81 13.28
N PRO A 219 6.01 -2.86 14.06
CA PRO A 219 7.05 -3.76 14.59
C PRO A 219 7.60 -4.61 13.44
N ARG A 220 8.91 -4.89 13.47
CA ARG A 220 9.51 -5.90 12.60
C ARG A 220 9.88 -7.14 13.41
N PRO A 221 9.79 -8.35 12.86
CA PRO A 221 10.23 -9.57 13.54
C PRO A 221 11.69 -9.50 14.02
N THR A 222 12.51 -8.71 13.34
CA THR A 222 13.92 -8.44 13.70
C THR A 222 14.10 -7.50 14.90
N GLY A 223 13.00 -6.98 15.47
CA GLY A 223 13.00 -6.04 16.60
C GLY A 223 13.14 -4.57 16.22
N GLN A 224 13.28 -4.25 14.94
CA GLN A 224 13.26 -2.87 14.45
C GLN A 224 11.84 -2.32 14.44
N ILE A 225 11.73 -0.99 14.47
CA ILE A 225 10.45 -0.27 14.35
C ILE A 225 10.50 0.57 13.09
N PHE A 226 9.55 0.39 12.18
CA PHE A 226 9.30 1.31 11.09
C PHE A 226 8.41 2.45 11.59
N LEU A 227 8.77 3.68 11.20
CA LEU A 227 7.99 4.88 11.49
C LEU A 227 7.62 5.57 10.18
N GLY A 228 6.39 5.96 10.07
CA GLY A 228 5.81 6.70 8.95
C GLY A 228 4.75 7.66 9.44
N SER A 229 4.18 8.36 8.53
CA SER A 229 4.59 8.65 7.19
C SER A 229 4.29 10.11 6.83
N SER A 230 4.79 10.54 5.70
CA SER A 230 4.39 11.81 5.10
C SER A 230 3.68 11.60 3.78
N ARG A 231 3.05 12.65 3.28
CA ARG A 231 2.45 12.74 1.94
C ARG A 231 2.78 14.07 1.33
N GLN A 232 3.34 14.03 0.13
CA GLN A 232 3.64 15.20 -0.68
C GLN A 232 3.25 14.89 -2.11
N PHE A 233 2.47 15.78 -2.72
CA PHE A 233 2.17 15.73 -4.15
C PHE A 233 3.16 16.57 -4.94
N ASP A 234 3.15 16.38 -6.26
CA ASP A 234 3.81 17.24 -7.24
C ASP A 234 5.34 17.32 -7.08
N THR A 235 5.96 16.27 -6.52
CA THR A 235 7.42 16.14 -6.47
C THR A 235 7.85 14.73 -6.84
N LEU A 236 8.92 14.62 -7.64
CA LEU A 236 9.63 13.39 -7.97
C LEU A 236 11.04 13.36 -7.35
N ASP A 237 11.39 14.38 -6.54
CA ASP A 237 12.66 14.41 -5.84
C ASP A 237 12.72 13.29 -4.78
N PRO A 238 13.62 12.30 -4.91
CA PRO A 238 13.74 11.19 -3.97
C PRO A 238 14.46 11.56 -2.67
N GLN A 239 14.92 12.78 -2.51
CA GLN A 239 15.69 13.20 -1.35
C GLN A 239 14.84 13.22 -0.08
N VAL A 240 15.46 12.86 1.05
CA VAL A 240 14.84 13.01 2.37
C VAL A 240 14.87 14.48 2.77
N GLU A 241 13.70 15.04 3.03
CA GLU A 241 13.56 16.42 3.47
C GLU A 241 13.61 16.49 5.00
N GLY A 242 14.68 17.07 5.54
CA GLY A 242 14.90 17.20 6.99
C GLY A 242 13.72 17.81 7.77
N PRO A 243 13.11 18.92 7.30
CA PRO A 243 11.94 19.51 7.97
C PRO A 243 10.72 18.59 8.00
N VAL A 244 10.45 17.82 6.92
CA VAL A 244 9.33 16.87 6.86
C VAL A 244 9.59 15.68 7.78
N LEU A 245 10.81 15.14 7.77
CA LEU A 245 11.22 14.07 8.67
C LEU A 245 11.11 14.51 10.15
N ALA A 246 11.55 15.71 10.48
CA ALA A 246 11.44 16.25 11.83
C ALA A 246 9.98 16.41 12.30
N ARG A 247 9.06 16.84 11.41
CA ARG A 247 7.62 16.89 11.71
C ARG A 247 7.06 15.48 11.95
N MET A 248 7.43 14.52 11.13
CA MET A 248 7.01 13.12 11.26
C MET A 248 7.50 12.53 12.59
N LEU A 249 8.76 12.77 12.96
CA LEU A 249 9.31 12.28 14.23
C LEU A 249 8.65 12.95 15.44
N ARG A 250 8.39 14.26 15.41
CA ARG A 250 7.64 14.92 16.48
C ARG A 250 6.27 14.30 16.66
N ARG A 251 5.55 14.04 15.55
CA ARG A 251 4.24 13.38 15.61
C ARG A 251 4.35 11.97 16.19
N ALA A 252 5.40 11.22 15.86
CA ALA A 252 5.63 9.89 16.43
C ALA A 252 5.93 9.95 17.94
N LEU A 253 6.70 10.92 18.40
CA LEU A 253 6.99 11.16 19.81
C LEU A 253 5.74 11.55 20.64
N ASP A 254 4.75 12.20 20.01
CA ASP A 254 3.47 12.49 20.65
C ASP A 254 2.71 11.21 21.05
N TYR A 255 2.92 10.09 20.34
CA TYR A 255 2.30 8.81 20.66
C TYR A 255 3.23 7.84 21.40
N LEU A 256 4.51 7.87 21.06
CA LEU A 256 5.55 6.97 21.58
C LEU A 256 6.72 7.77 22.17
N PRO A 257 6.59 8.36 23.35
CA PRO A 257 7.65 9.20 23.95
C PRO A 257 8.98 8.46 24.10
N GLY A 258 8.96 7.15 24.33
CA GLY A 258 10.15 6.32 24.46
C GLY A 258 11.03 6.27 23.22
N LEU A 259 10.51 6.65 22.04
CA LEU A 259 11.31 6.74 20.81
C LEU A 259 12.49 7.74 20.94
N ALA A 260 12.38 8.74 21.83
CA ALA A 260 13.47 9.70 22.05
C ALA A 260 14.79 9.06 22.50
N GLY A 261 14.73 7.89 23.14
CA GLY A 261 15.90 7.12 23.57
C GLY A 261 16.41 6.10 22.55
N LEU A 262 15.79 6.00 21.37
CA LEU A 262 16.15 5.00 20.39
C LEU A 262 16.99 5.59 19.24
N ASN A 263 17.86 4.76 18.67
CA ASN A 263 18.66 5.13 17.50
C ASN A 263 17.93 4.82 16.21
N ALA A 264 17.91 5.76 15.27
CA ALA A 264 17.50 5.53 13.90
C ALA A 264 18.71 5.11 13.06
N ILE A 265 18.55 4.08 12.23
CA ILE A 265 19.63 3.60 11.36
C ILE A 265 19.47 4.10 9.92
N ARG A 266 18.24 4.44 9.50
CA ARG A 266 17.98 4.91 8.13
C ARG A 266 16.68 5.67 8.02
N ALA A 267 16.68 6.73 7.21
CA ALA A 267 15.49 7.35 6.64
C ALA A 267 15.56 7.27 5.12
N TRP A 268 14.41 7.18 4.47
CA TRP A 268 14.30 7.14 3.00
C TRP A 268 12.93 7.64 2.55
N THR A 269 12.77 7.79 1.25
CA THR A 269 11.51 8.16 0.60
C THR A 269 11.07 7.12 -0.40
N GLY A 270 9.81 7.17 -0.78
CA GLY A 270 9.22 6.40 -1.86
C GLY A 270 8.03 7.10 -2.45
N PHE A 271 7.63 6.66 -3.64
CA PHE A 271 6.52 7.26 -4.37
C PHE A 271 5.38 6.24 -4.51
N ARG A 272 4.20 6.64 -4.05
CA ARG A 272 2.96 5.91 -4.27
C ARG A 272 2.36 6.35 -5.60
N ALA A 273 1.81 5.42 -6.36
CA ALA A 273 1.07 5.68 -7.57
C ALA A 273 -0.39 5.97 -7.21
N ALA A 274 -0.76 7.23 -7.10
CA ALA A 274 -2.10 7.64 -6.69
C ALA A 274 -2.99 7.89 -7.89
N THR A 275 -4.24 7.42 -7.81
CA THR A 275 -5.37 7.78 -8.69
C THR A 275 -6.20 8.90 -8.05
N PRO A 276 -7.07 9.60 -8.79
CA PRO A 276 -7.91 10.65 -8.22
C PRO A 276 -8.89 10.17 -7.14
N ASP A 277 -9.37 8.92 -7.23
CA ASP A 277 -10.33 8.32 -6.30
C ASP A 277 -9.70 7.37 -5.28
N GLY A 278 -8.37 7.15 -5.35
CA GLY A 278 -7.64 6.25 -4.45
C GLY A 278 -7.74 4.77 -4.81
N LEU A 279 -8.60 4.37 -5.76
CA LEU A 279 -8.75 2.98 -6.18
C LEU A 279 -7.82 2.62 -7.34
N PRO A 280 -7.28 1.39 -7.40
CA PRO A 280 -6.44 0.96 -8.51
C PRO A 280 -7.22 0.86 -9.83
N LEU A 281 -6.51 0.93 -10.95
CA LEU A 281 -7.00 0.62 -12.28
C LEU A 281 -6.69 -0.85 -12.58
N LEU A 282 -7.74 -1.69 -12.66
CA LEU A 282 -7.64 -3.13 -12.88
C LEU A 282 -8.56 -3.55 -14.03
N GLY A 283 -8.01 -3.86 -15.19
CA GLY A 283 -8.79 -4.30 -16.35
C GLY A 283 -8.16 -3.89 -17.66
N GLU A 284 -8.83 -4.23 -18.77
CA GLU A 284 -8.39 -3.88 -20.12
C GLU A 284 -8.54 -2.38 -20.37
N HIS A 285 -7.56 -1.82 -21.07
CA HIS A 285 -7.58 -0.42 -21.49
C HIS A 285 -8.66 -0.20 -22.57
N PRO A 286 -9.63 0.73 -22.39
CA PRO A 286 -10.81 0.80 -23.25
C PRO A 286 -10.51 1.19 -24.70
N ALA A 287 -9.39 1.87 -24.98
CA ALA A 287 -8.99 2.32 -26.31
C ALA A 287 -7.79 1.55 -26.89
N GLN A 288 -7.18 0.63 -26.14
CA GLN A 288 -6.00 -0.14 -26.58
C GLN A 288 -6.23 -1.64 -26.31
N PRO A 289 -6.89 -2.36 -27.24
CA PRO A 289 -7.17 -3.78 -27.06
C PRO A 289 -5.89 -4.59 -26.81
N GLY A 290 -5.96 -5.52 -25.85
CA GLY A 290 -4.83 -6.35 -25.41
C GLY A 290 -3.88 -5.67 -24.41
N LEU A 291 -4.04 -4.36 -24.14
CA LEU A 291 -3.35 -3.68 -23.03
C LEU A 291 -4.22 -3.76 -21.77
N TRP A 292 -3.66 -4.31 -20.70
CA TRP A 292 -4.29 -4.48 -19.39
C TRP A 292 -3.58 -3.65 -18.34
N LEU A 293 -4.31 -3.12 -17.38
CA LEU A 293 -3.79 -2.25 -16.34
C LEU A 293 -3.87 -2.91 -14.96
N ALA A 294 -2.78 -2.79 -14.20
CA ALA A 294 -2.69 -3.14 -12.78
C ALA A 294 -1.87 -2.06 -12.05
N VAL A 295 -2.40 -0.84 -11.97
CA VAL A 295 -1.69 0.36 -11.50
C VAL A 295 -2.54 1.19 -10.56
N GLY A 296 -1.95 2.16 -9.87
CA GLY A 296 -2.72 3.14 -9.11
C GLY A 296 -3.12 2.69 -7.69
N HIS A 297 -2.43 1.73 -7.10
CA HIS A 297 -2.76 1.17 -5.77
C HIS A 297 -2.44 2.09 -4.58
N GLU A 298 -1.95 3.27 -4.81
CA GLU A 298 -1.53 4.24 -3.80
C GLU A 298 -0.64 3.60 -2.73
N GLY A 299 -1.03 3.66 -1.44
CA GLY A 299 -0.30 3.07 -0.31
C GLY A 299 -0.63 1.61 -0.01
N LEU A 300 -1.64 1.02 -0.67
CA LEU A 300 -2.18 -0.31 -0.36
C LEU A 300 -1.73 -1.42 -1.32
N GLY A 301 -0.81 -1.14 -2.25
CA GLY A 301 -0.44 -2.10 -3.29
C GLY A 301 0.08 -3.44 -2.75
N VAL A 302 0.74 -3.46 -1.59
CA VAL A 302 1.17 -4.71 -0.94
C VAL A 302 -0.02 -5.47 -0.38
N THR A 303 -0.91 -4.79 0.34
CA THR A 303 -2.15 -5.38 0.87
C THR A 303 -2.97 -5.99 -0.26
N THR A 304 -3.27 -5.19 -1.29
CA THR A 304 -4.26 -5.50 -2.32
C THR A 304 -3.73 -6.32 -3.49
N ALA A 305 -2.43 -6.60 -3.56
CA ALA A 305 -1.82 -7.34 -4.68
C ALA A 305 -2.49 -8.68 -5.01
N PRO A 306 -2.83 -9.57 -4.04
CA PRO A 306 -3.48 -10.84 -4.36
C PRO A 306 -4.86 -10.67 -4.99
N GLY A 307 -5.71 -9.81 -4.43
CA GLY A 307 -7.04 -9.53 -4.94
C GLY A 307 -7.00 -8.88 -6.32
N SER A 308 -6.10 -7.90 -6.51
CA SER A 308 -5.88 -7.26 -7.81
C SER A 308 -5.47 -8.27 -8.88
N ALA A 309 -4.53 -9.15 -8.57
CA ALA A 309 -4.09 -10.19 -9.51
C ALA A 309 -5.23 -11.17 -9.84
N ARG A 310 -6.05 -11.55 -8.85
CA ARG A 310 -7.16 -12.47 -9.05
C ARG A 310 -8.29 -11.83 -9.86
N LEU A 311 -8.62 -10.55 -9.59
CA LEU A 311 -9.59 -9.79 -10.39
C LEU A 311 -9.16 -9.68 -11.85
N LEU A 312 -7.89 -9.32 -12.08
CA LEU A 312 -7.34 -9.17 -13.41
C LEU A 312 -7.32 -10.51 -14.16
N ALA A 313 -6.86 -11.59 -13.51
CA ALA A 313 -6.84 -12.92 -14.10
C ALA A 313 -8.26 -13.40 -14.46
N ALA A 314 -9.24 -13.19 -13.59
CA ALA A 314 -10.63 -13.57 -13.87
C ALA A 314 -11.18 -12.86 -15.12
N GLN A 315 -10.92 -11.56 -15.27
CA GLN A 315 -11.30 -10.81 -16.47
C GLN A 315 -10.56 -11.31 -17.72
N LEU A 316 -9.23 -11.53 -17.61
CA LEU A 316 -8.40 -11.95 -18.73
C LEU A 316 -8.79 -13.33 -19.28
N PHE A 317 -9.17 -14.25 -18.39
CA PHE A 317 -9.51 -15.64 -18.76
C PHE A 317 -11.02 -15.90 -18.85
N GLY A 318 -11.87 -14.88 -18.70
CA GLY A 318 -13.32 -15.02 -18.75
C GLY A 318 -13.91 -15.84 -17.57
N GLU A 319 -13.22 -15.85 -16.43
CA GLU A 319 -13.68 -16.49 -15.19
C GLU A 319 -14.59 -15.54 -14.39
N THR A 320 -15.39 -16.10 -13.49
CA THR A 320 -16.19 -15.29 -12.55
C THR A 320 -15.24 -14.57 -11.56
N PRO A 321 -15.26 -13.22 -11.50
CA PRO A 321 -14.45 -12.48 -10.55
C PRO A 321 -14.90 -12.76 -9.10
N PRO A 322 -13.96 -12.81 -8.14
CA PRO A 322 -14.30 -13.05 -6.73
C PRO A 322 -14.94 -11.83 -6.05
N LEU A 323 -14.84 -10.66 -6.65
CA LEU A 323 -15.40 -9.38 -6.22
C LEU A 323 -15.97 -8.66 -7.44
N ASP A 324 -16.88 -7.71 -7.22
CA ASP A 324 -17.33 -6.79 -8.29
C ASP A 324 -16.14 -6.02 -8.85
N PRO A 325 -15.76 -6.20 -10.14
CA PRO A 325 -14.66 -5.48 -10.76
C PRO A 325 -14.98 -4.03 -11.08
N THR A 326 -16.25 -3.66 -11.16
CA THR A 326 -16.75 -2.36 -11.67
C THR A 326 -16.06 -1.15 -11.05
N PRO A 327 -15.85 -1.07 -9.71
CA PRO A 327 -15.20 0.08 -9.09
C PRO A 327 -13.74 0.27 -9.51
N TYR A 328 -13.09 -0.76 -10.04
CA TYR A 328 -11.66 -0.74 -10.37
C TYR A 328 -11.40 -0.62 -11.88
N LEU A 329 -12.45 -0.70 -12.72
CA LEU A 329 -12.29 -0.69 -14.16
C LEU A 329 -11.69 0.62 -14.67
N PRO A 330 -10.78 0.57 -15.68
CA PRO A 330 -10.16 1.76 -16.26
C PRO A 330 -11.15 2.74 -16.88
N GLN A 331 -12.32 2.27 -17.35
CA GLN A 331 -13.37 3.06 -17.98
C GLN A 331 -13.88 4.22 -17.12
N ARG A 332 -13.69 4.18 -15.80
CA ARG A 332 -14.10 5.27 -14.91
C ARG A 332 -13.29 6.57 -15.12
N PHE A 333 -12.11 6.47 -15.77
CA PHE A 333 -11.29 7.62 -16.12
C PHE A 333 -10.93 7.69 -17.61
N LEU A 334 -11.01 6.57 -18.32
CA LEU A 334 -10.60 6.44 -19.70
C LEU A 334 -11.82 6.17 -20.58
N SER A 335 -11.90 6.81 -21.74
CA SER A 335 -12.97 6.59 -22.71
C SER A 335 -12.54 5.63 -23.81
N SER A 336 -13.51 4.90 -24.38
CA SER A 336 -13.30 3.96 -25.49
C SER A 336 -13.05 4.66 -26.84
N SER A 337 -13.37 5.95 -26.94
CA SER A 337 -13.13 6.75 -28.15
C SER A 337 -11.83 7.53 -27.98
N GLY A 338 -10.82 7.18 -28.74
CA GLY A 338 -9.70 8.06 -28.99
C GLY A 338 -10.22 9.32 -29.69
N SER A 339 -10.66 10.32 -28.90
CA SER A 339 -10.85 11.65 -29.45
C SER A 339 -9.48 12.15 -29.83
N ALA A 340 -9.20 12.15 -31.14
CA ALA A 340 -8.08 12.91 -31.69
C ALA A 340 -8.10 14.29 -31.04
N ARG A 341 -7.08 14.62 -30.27
CA ARG A 341 -6.85 15.98 -29.83
C ARG A 341 -6.52 16.81 -31.09
N PRO A 342 -7.12 18.00 -31.25
CA PRO A 342 -6.81 18.89 -32.35
C PRO A 342 -5.36 19.36 -32.29
#